data_54bdeace2dd31734a1eee552164592e6
#
_entry.id   54bdeace2dd31734a1eee552164592e6
#
_cell.length_a   1.000
_cell.length_b   1.000
_cell.length_c   1.000
_cell.angle_alpha   90.00
_cell.angle_beta   90.00
_cell.angle_gamma   90.00
#
_symmetry.space_group_name_H-M   'P 1'
#
loop_
_entity.id
_entity.type
_entity.pdbx_description
1 polymer ?
#
loop_
_entity_poly.entity_id
_entity_poly.type
_entity_poly.pdbx_seq_one_letter_code
_entity_poly.pdbx_strand_id
1 'polypeptide(L)'
;MTRKFATRWAVKSFGASRRLARFGAVVAIVLLAGRADTSAQTPVAPLAGVDAALLEDIVVGSRILADFGVLDGFGHVSARHPTNPNHFLMSRSLAPALVTADDIMEFDLDGNAVDARGRTVFLERFIHGEIYKARPDVMSVVHTHSPGVIPFSVSKVPLKAMFHNPSFLAAGVPVWDIRKDFGETNMLVGNSALGKSLAATLADKPVVLMRGHGDVAVGPTVKMAVFRAYYTDVNAKLQSQAIALGGEPNYLTAGEGEKADMTNFAVIDRIWNLWRMRILPTLAK
;
A
#
# COMPACT_ATOMS: atom_id res chain seq x y z
N MET A 1 -56.89 -8.92 -20.94
CA MET A 1 -56.64 -8.62 -22.40
C MET A 1 -55.15 -8.74 -22.69
N THR A 2 -54.85 -9.87 -23.33
CA THR A 2 -53.48 -10.33 -23.72
C THR A 2 -53.09 -9.71 -25.05
N ARG A 3 -51.84 -9.25 -25.18
CA ARG A 3 -51.18 -9.17 -26.47
C ARG A 3 -49.69 -9.56 -26.35
N LYS A 4 -49.43 -10.74 -26.93
CA LYS A 4 -48.09 -11.26 -27.25
C LYS A 4 -47.62 -10.60 -28.55
N PHE A 5 -46.36 -10.14 -28.59
CA PHE A 5 -45.65 -9.85 -29.83
C PHE A 5 -44.42 -10.79 -29.92
N ALA A 6 -44.53 -11.69 -30.87
CA ALA A 6 -43.43 -12.54 -31.31
C ALA A 6 -42.85 -11.94 -32.60
N THR A 7 -41.56 -11.67 -32.63
CA THR A 7 -40.83 -11.27 -33.85
C THR A 7 -39.90 -12.42 -34.27
N ARG A 8 -40.26 -12.95 -35.44
CA ARG A 8 -39.48 -13.99 -36.18
C ARG A 8 -38.33 -13.30 -36.92
N TRP A 9 -37.14 -13.84 -36.80
CA TRP A 9 -36.02 -13.55 -37.71
C TRP A 9 -35.89 -14.65 -38.75
N ALA A 10 -35.97 -14.23 -40.03
CA ALA A 10 -35.82 -15.13 -41.19
C ALA A 10 -34.34 -15.27 -41.58
N VAL A 11 -33.89 -16.49 -41.69
CA VAL A 11 -32.58 -16.85 -42.24
C VAL A 11 -32.69 -16.93 -43.76
N LYS A 12 -31.90 -16.13 -44.49
CA LYS A 12 -31.70 -16.27 -45.92
C LYS A 12 -30.44 -17.06 -46.18
N SER A 13 -30.62 -18.27 -46.73
CA SER A 13 -29.56 -19.10 -47.30
C SER A 13 -29.18 -18.56 -48.70
N PHE A 14 -27.90 -18.30 -48.94
CA PHE A 14 -27.33 -18.12 -50.28
C PHE A 14 -26.45 -19.32 -50.63
N GLY A 15 -26.79 -19.91 -51.79
CA GLY A 15 -26.18 -21.11 -52.31
C GLY A 15 -24.76 -20.92 -52.88
N ALA A 16 -24.04 -22.00 -52.83
CA ALA A 16 -22.67 -22.15 -53.24
C ALA A 16 -22.53 -22.24 -54.78
N SER A 17 -21.46 -21.72 -55.30
CA SER A 17 -20.87 -22.19 -56.55
C SER A 17 -19.37 -22.42 -56.40
N ARG A 18 -18.98 -23.66 -56.63
CA ARG A 18 -17.59 -24.16 -56.59
C ARG A 18 -16.81 -23.65 -57.81
N ARG A 19 -15.62 -23.11 -57.60
CA ARG A 19 -14.49 -23.22 -58.52
C ARG A 19 -13.20 -23.47 -57.72
N LEU A 20 -12.64 -24.67 -57.93
CA LEU A 20 -11.30 -25.04 -57.50
C LEU A 20 -10.27 -24.27 -58.33
N ALA A 21 -9.43 -23.50 -57.66
CA ALA A 21 -8.15 -23.08 -58.20
C ALA A 21 -7.07 -23.56 -57.21
N ARG A 22 -6.25 -24.52 -57.64
CA ARG A 22 -5.07 -24.98 -56.93
C ARG A 22 -3.97 -23.95 -57.09
N PHE A 23 -3.62 -23.23 -56.00
CA PHE A 23 -2.35 -22.54 -55.89
C PHE A 23 -1.60 -23.14 -54.71
N GLY A 24 -0.51 -23.82 -55.02
CA GLY A 24 0.43 -24.29 -54.02
C GLY A 24 1.20 -23.07 -53.44
N ALA A 25 0.91 -22.72 -52.19
CA ALA A 25 1.71 -21.77 -51.44
C ALA A 25 2.67 -22.57 -50.58
N VAL A 26 3.96 -22.50 -50.90
CA VAL A 26 5.05 -22.95 -50.04
C VAL A 26 5.11 -21.99 -48.85
N VAL A 27 4.64 -22.41 -47.68
CA VAL A 27 4.80 -21.67 -46.45
C VAL A 27 6.20 -21.96 -45.91
N ALA A 28 7.14 -21.02 -46.14
CA ALA A 28 8.41 -21.02 -45.45
C ALA A 28 8.19 -20.58 -43.99
N ILE A 29 8.19 -21.56 -43.06
CA ILE A 29 8.20 -21.28 -41.63
C ILE A 29 9.59 -20.74 -41.26
N VAL A 30 9.73 -19.45 -41.17
CA VAL A 30 10.89 -18.81 -40.54
C VAL A 30 10.72 -18.98 -39.03
N LEU A 31 11.40 -19.96 -38.46
CA LEU A 31 11.60 -20.05 -37.00
C LEU A 31 12.48 -18.87 -36.53
N LEU A 32 11.87 -17.75 -36.17
CA LEU A 32 12.50 -16.75 -35.37
C LEU A 32 12.70 -17.36 -33.98
N ALA A 33 13.89 -17.90 -33.74
CA ALA A 33 14.37 -18.22 -32.41
C ALA A 33 14.53 -16.85 -31.68
N GLY A 34 13.46 -16.42 -31.00
CA GLY A 34 13.53 -15.33 -30.02
C GLY A 34 14.53 -15.75 -28.95
N ARG A 35 15.72 -15.18 -28.98
CA ARG A 35 16.61 -15.20 -27.81
C ARG A 35 15.83 -14.49 -26.71
N ALA A 36 15.34 -15.24 -25.73
CA ALA A 36 14.98 -14.68 -24.44
C ALA A 36 16.29 -14.10 -23.88
N ASP A 37 16.43 -12.80 -23.93
CA ASP A 37 17.45 -12.09 -23.14
C ASP A 37 17.09 -12.31 -21.67
N THR A 38 17.56 -13.43 -21.12
CA THR A 38 17.73 -13.57 -19.68
C THR A 38 18.92 -12.66 -19.33
N SER A 39 18.66 -11.37 -19.23
CA SER A 39 19.58 -10.47 -18.54
C SER A 39 19.64 -10.96 -17.10
N ALA A 40 20.66 -11.76 -16.79
CA ALA A 40 21.00 -12.09 -15.41
C ALA A 40 21.14 -10.75 -14.67
N GLN A 41 20.19 -10.44 -13.79
CA GLN A 41 20.27 -9.25 -12.95
C GLN A 41 21.56 -9.39 -12.16
N THR A 42 22.47 -8.44 -12.34
CA THR A 42 23.68 -8.35 -11.53
C THR A 42 23.26 -8.35 -10.06
N PRO A 43 23.84 -9.21 -9.21
CA PRO A 43 23.48 -9.25 -7.80
C PRO A 43 23.52 -7.84 -7.20
N VAL A 44 22.46 -7.42 -6.54
CA VAL A 44 22.40 -6.12 -5.88
C VAL A 44 23.40 -6.14 -4.73
N ALA A 45 24.35 -5.20 -4.73
CA ALA A 45 25.30 -5.10 -3.62
C ALA A 45 24.52 -4.84 -2.32
N PRO A 46 24.94 -5.45 -1.20
CA PRO A 46 24.31 -5.20 0.10
C PRO A 46 24.27 -3.71 0.42
N LEU A 47 23.17 -3.22 0.96
CA LEU A 47 23.04 -1.85 1.43
C LEU A 47 23.95 -1.65 2.64
N ALA A 48 24.87 -0.69 2.56
CA ALA A 48 25.89 -0.47 3.58
C ALA A 48 25.26 -0.11 4.93
N GLY A 49 25.63 -0.83 6.00
CA GLY A 49 25.13 -0.55 7.34
C GLY A 49 23.67 -0.95 7.60
N VAL A 50 23.05 -1.72 6.69
CA VAL A 50 21.70 -2.23 6.84
C VAL A 50 21.73 -3.71 7.21
N ASP A 51 21.06 -4.05 8.31
CA ASP A 51 20.90 -5.44 8.73
C ASP A 51 19.90 -6.16 7.80
N ALA A 52 20.20 -7.41 7.46
CA ALA A 52 19.30 -8.28 6.70
C ALA A 52 17.92 -8.44 7.36
N ALA A 53 17.85 -8.41 8.70
CA ALA A 53 16.60 -8.47 9.44
C ALA A 53 15.69 -7.25 9.15
N LEU A 54 16.24 -6.06 9.01
CA LEU A 54 15.45 -4.88 8.66
C LEU A 54 14.91 -4.96 7.23
N LEU A 55 15.71 -5.45 6.29
CA LEU A 55 15.26 -5.69 4.92
C LEU A 55 14.13 -6.73 4.88
N GLU A 56 14.30 -7.83 5.63
CA GLU A 56 13.26 -8.85 5.77
C GLU A 56 11.98 -8.26 6.37
N ASP A 57 12.06 -7.42 7.41
CA ASP A 57 10.87 -6.79 8.02
C ASP A 57 10.11 -5.92 7.01
N ILE A 58 10.80 -5.16 6.13
CA ILE A 58 10.15 -4.36 5.08
C ILE A 58 9.43 -5.26 4.07
N VAL A 59 10.08 -6.33 3.61
CA VAL A 59 9.50 -7.30 2.68
C VAL A 59 8.31 -8.00 3.30
N VAL A 60 8.48 -8.54 4.51
CA VAL A 60 7.44 -9.23 5.26
C VAL A 60 6.25 -8.31 5.52
N GLY A 61 6.49 -7.06 5.95
CA GLY A 61 5.45 -6.07 6.19
C GLY A 61 4.65 -5.74 4.93
N SER A 62 5.33 -5.58 3.79
CA SER A 62 4.67 -5.33 2.49
C SER A 62 3.75 -6.49 2.10
N ARG A 63 4.24 -7.73 2.23
CA ARG A 63 3.48 -8.94 1.88
C ARG A 63 2.35 -9.26 2.87
N ILE A 64 2.53 -9.01 4.17
CA ILE A 64 1.47 -9.14 5.18
C ILE A 64 0.30 -8.23 4.82
N LEU A 65 0.57 -6.94 4.57
CA LEU A 65 -0.49 -5.98 4.25
C LEU A 65 -1.17 -6.29 2.92
N ALA A 66 -0.44 -6.82 1.94
CA ALA A 66 -1.02 -7.29 0.68
C ALA A 66 -1.90 -8.54 0.88
N ASP A 67 -1.47 -9.51 1.69
CA ASP A 67 -2.24 -10.73 1.99
C ASP A 67 -3.56 -10.41 2.73
N PHE A 68 -3.56 -9.38 3.56
CA PHE A 68 -4.76 -8.89 4.25
C PHE A 68 -5.62 -7.91 3.43
N GLY A 69 -5.21 -7.55 2.21
CA GLY A 69 -5.95 -6.63 1.35
C GLY A 69 -5.98 -5.19 1.86
N VAL A 70 -4.99 -4.81 2.68
CA VAL A 70 -4.73 -3.41 3.09
C VAL A 70 -3.93 -2.69 2.03
N LEU A 71 -3.02 -3.41 1.37
CA LEU A 71 -2.36 -3.03 0.13
C LEU A 71 -2.86 -3.90 -1.02
N ASP A 72 -2.81 -3.36 -2.23
CA ASP A 72 -3.10 -4.12 -3.46
C ASP A 72 -1.92 -4.04 -4.44
N GLY A 73 -2.10 -3.52 -5.64
CA GLY A 73 -1.02 -3.17 -6.57
C GLY A 73 -0.28 -1.89 -6.17
N PHE A 74 -0.80 -1.16 -5.20
CA PHE A 74 -0.35 0.16 -4.75
C PHE A 74 -0.12 0.17 -3.25
N GLY A 75 0.49 1.30 -2.77
CA GLY A 75 0.92 1.44 -1.39
C GLY A 75 2.31 0.85 -1.15
N HIS A 76 2.94 1.24 -0.06
CA HIS A 76 4.34 0.90 0.20
C HIS A 76 4.72 1.04 1.68
N VAL A 77 5.72 0.24 2.07
CA VAL A 77 6.31 0.22 3.40
C VAL A 77 7.74 0.75 3.31
N SER A 78 8.16 1.60 4.23
CA SER A 78 9.53 2.05 4.36
C SER A 78 10.06 1.95 5.79
N ALA A 79 11.36 1.97 5.94
CA ALA A 79 12.05 2.11 7.21
C ALA A 79 13.11 3.20 7.13
N ARG A 80 13.31 3.98 8.21
CA ARG A 80 14.45 4.88 8.33
C ARG A 80 15.73 4.07 8.32
N HIS A 81 16.78 4.57 7.65
CA HIS A 81 18.06 3.89 7.62
C HIS A 81 18.68 3.83 9.03
N PRO A 82 19.14 2.66 9.50
CA PRO A 82 19.49 2.46 10.91
C PRO A 82 20.74 3.24 11.36
N THR A 83 21.66 3.53 10.45
CA THR A 83 22.91 4.23 10.73
C THR A 83 23.02 5.61 10.07
N ASN A 84 22.10 5.96 9.17
CA ASN A 84 22.03 7.28 8.52
C ASN A 84 20.60 7.85 8.67
N PRO A 85 20.31 8.67 9.70
CA PRO A 85 18.96 9.17 9.94
C PRO A 85 18.41 10.09 8.83
N ASN A 86 19.28 10.55 7.91
CA ASN A 86 18.90 11.37 6.76
C ASN A 86 18.50 10.53 5.53
N HIS A 87 18.47 9.21 5.66
CA HIS A 87 18.09 8.28 4.58
C HIS A 87 16.95 7.35 5.05
N PHE A 88 16.27 6.75 4.10
CA PHE A 88 15.28 5.71 4.34
C PHE A 88 15.36 4.61 3.27
N LEU A 89 14.78 3.47 3.60
CA LEU A 89 14.75 2.27 2.78
C LEU A 89 13.31 2.01 2.34
N MET A 90 13.11 1.75 1.05
CA MET A 90 11.81 1.40 0.48
C MET A 90 12.01 0.60 -0.80
N SER A 91 11.06 -0.25 -1.20
CA SER A 91 11.18 -0.98 -2.44
C SER A 91 11.15 -0.05 -3.66
N ARG A 92 11.72 -0.52 -4.78
CA ARG A 92 11.42 0.06 -6.10
C ARG A 92 9.91 0.03 -6.35
N SER A 93 9.44 0.79 -7.35
CA SER A 93 8.03 0.78 -7.74
C SER A 93 7.60 -0.61 -8.22
N LEU A 94 6.97 -1.36 -7.31
CA LEU A 94 6.54 -2.74 -7.48
C LEU A 94 5.34 -3.02 -6.58
N ALA A 95 4.42 -3.89 -7.03
CA ALA A 95 3.30 -4.32 -6.19
C ALA A 95 3.80 -4.97 -4.88
N PRO A 96 3.25 -4.58 -3.71
CA PRO A 96 3.75 -5.01 -2.40
C PRO A 96 3.87 -6.53 -2.21
N ALA A 97 2.95 -7.30 -2.80
CA ALA A 97 2.98 -8.77 -2.76
C ALA A 97 4.20 -9.39 -3.46
N LEU A 98 4.87 -8.65 -4.33
CA LEU A 98 6.00 -9.13 -5.16
C LEU A 98 7.36 -8.67 -4.65
N VAL A 99 7.40 -7.80 -3.64
CA VAL A 99 8.64 -7.22 -3.11
C VAL A 99 9.55 -8.30 -2.55
N THR A 100 10.84 -8.22 -2.89
CA THR A 100 11.93 -9.03 -2.35
C THR A 100 13.01 -8.13 -1.72
N ALA A 101 14.00 -8.71 -1.06
CA ALA A 101 15.09 -7.93 -0.48
C ALA A 101 15.92 -7.18 -1.54
N ASP A 102 16.07 -7.74 -2.74
CA ASP A 102 16.79 -7.13 -3.86
C ASP A 102 16.05 -5.91 -4.45
N ASP A 103 14.76 -5.79 -4.17
CA ASP A 103 13.95 -4.65 -4.61
C ASP A 103 14.10 -3.44 -3.69
N ILE A 104 14.66 -3.61 -2.48
CA ILE A 104 14.82 -2.51 -1.53
C ILE A 104 15.93 -1.57 -2.01
N MET A 105 15.62 -0.28 -1.94
CA MET A 105 16.48 0.82 -2.36
C MET A 105 16.68 1.79 -1.19
N GLU A 106 17.79 2.50 -1.20
CA GLU A 106 18.09 3.60 -0.29
C GLU A 106 17.75 4.94 -0.95
N PHE A 107 17.11 5.81 -0.18
CA PHE A 107 16.72 7.17 -0.58
C PHE A 107 17.22 8.18 0.44
N ASP A 108 17.59 9.37 -0.02
CA ASP A 108 17.69 10.53 0.87
C ASP A 108 16.28 11.03 1.28
N LEU A 109 16.22 11.93 2.26
CA LEU A 109 14.92 12.46 2.72
C LEU A 109 14.23 13.37 1.68
N ASP A 110 14.93 13.80 0.63
CA ASP A 110 14.32 14.51 -0.51
C ASP A 110 13.70 13.56 -1.53
N GLY A 111 13.80 12.25 -1.29
CA GLY A 111 13.24 11.20 -2.13
C GLY A 111 14.11 10.86 -3.35
N ASN A 112 15.36 11.29 -3.38
CA ASN A 112 16.30 10.88 -4.42
C ASN A 112 16.87 9.50 -4.08
N ALA A 113 16.85 8.58 -5.04
CA ALA A 113 17.50 7.29 -4.86
C ALA A 113 19.01 7.46 -4.84
N VAL A 114 19.69 6.90 -3.83
CA VAL A 114 21.15 6.94 -3.69
C VAL A 114 21.83 6.18 -4.84
N ASP A 115 21.28 5.01 -5.19
CA ASP A 115 21.72 4.21 -6.33
C ASP A 115 20.53 3.53 -7.00
N ALA A 116 19.93 4.19 -7.97
CA ALA A 116 18.76 3.69 -8.66
C ALA A 116 19.05 2.47 -9.57
N ARG A 117 20.23 2.38 -10.18
CA ARG A 117 20.62 1.32 -11.17
C ARG A 117 19.56 1.09 -12.24
N GLY A 118 18.90 2.14 -12.71
CA GLY A 118 17.81 2.05 -13.69
C GLY A 118 16.48 1.49 -13.14
N ARG A 119 16.36 1.23 -11.82
CA ARG A 119 15.12 0.81 -11.19
C ARG A 119 14.14 1.99 -11.08
N THR A 120 12.85 1.72 -11.31
CA THR A 120 11.79 2.72 -11.15
C THR A 120 11.51 2.96 -9.68
N VAL A 121 11.14 4.20 -9.34
CA VAL A 121 10.81 4.62 -7.97
C VAL A 121 9.33 4.96 -7.85
N PHE A 122 8.75 4.81 -6.65
CA PHE A 122 7.39 5.29 -6.40
C PHE A 122 7.30 6.80 -6.54
N LEU A 123 6.24 7.27 -7.19
CA LEU A 123 5.95 8.70 -7.28
C LEU A 123 5.77 9.30 -5.88
N GLU A 124 5.09 8.58 -4.99
CA GLU A 124 4.68 9.05 -3.67
C GLU A 124 5.72 8.83 -2.55
N ARG A 125 6.98 8.58 -2.90
CA ARG A 125 8.10 8.48 -1.95
C ARG A 125 8.29 9.72 -1.07
N PHE A 126 7.78 10.86 -1.52
CA PHE A 126 7.79 12.12 -0.75
C PHE A 126 6.92 12.07 0.51
N ILE A 127 5.91 11.20 0.57
CA ILE A 127 5.18 10.90 1.81
C ILE A 127 6.17 10.49 2.91
N HIS A 128 7.04 9.53 2.59
CA HIS A 128 8.00 8.96 3.54
C HIS A 128 9.09 9.97 3.91
N GLY A 129 9.75 10.56 2.93
CA GLY A 129 10.86 11.50 3.14
C GLY A 129 10.44 12.69 4.02
N GLU A 130 9.29 13.30 3.72
CA GLU A 130 8.83 14.48 4.46
C GLU A 130 8.33 14.14 5.87
N ILE A 131 7.74 12.95 6.07
CA ILE A 131 7.40 12.47 7.42
C ILE A 131 8.68 12.22 8.22
N TYR A 132 9.69 11.57 7.64
CA TYR A 132 10.96 11.36 8.33
C TYR A 132 11.67 12.68 8.67
N LYS A 133 11.58 13.72 7.84
CA LYS A 133 12.10 15.06 8.17
C LYS A 133 11.37 15.68 9.37
N ALA A 134 10.04 15.60 9.38
CA ALA A 134 9.20 16.22 10.40
C ALA A 134 9.21 15.45 11.74
N ARG A 135 9.45 14.13 11.72
CA ARG A 135 9.28 13.21 12.85
C ARG A 135 10.53 12.32 13.03
N PRO A 136 11.55 12.79 13.75
CA PRO A 136 12.75 11.99 14.05
C PRO A 136 12.48 10.72 14.87
N ASP A 137 11.37 10.67 15.59
CA ASP A 137 10.90 9.51 16.37
C ASP A 137 10.28 8.41 15.50
N VAL A 138 9.91 8.72 14.26
CA VAL A 138 9.34 7.76 13.33
C VAL A 138 10.46 6.97 12.65
N MET A 139 10.39 5.63 12.81
CA MET A 139 11.33 4.70 12.20
C MET A 139 10.74 3.91 11.03
N SER A 140 9.42 3.93 10.86
CA SER A 140 8.75 3.29 9.72
C SER A 140 7.47 4.03 9.34
N VAL A 141 7.21 4.08 8.04
CA VAL A 141 6.03 4.68 7.43
C VAL A 141 5.39 3.66 6.48
N VAL A 142 4.08 3.52 6.60
CA VAL A 142 3.24 2.73 5.69
C VAL A 142 2.22 3.65 5.06
N HIS A 143 2.17 3.68 3.73
CA HIS A 143 1.10 4.33 2.97
C HIS A 143 0.20 3.26 2.35
N THR A 144 -1.12 3.41 2.49
CA THR A 144 -2.11 2.46 2.00
C THR A 144 -3.20 3.13 1.16
N HIS A 145 -3.86 2.31 0.33
CA HIS A 145 -5.14 2.64 -0.32
C HIS A 145 -6.29 1.83 0.31
N SER A 146 -6.20 1.57 1.61
CA SER A 146 -7.14 0.72 2.35
C SER A 146 -8.60 1.11 2.11
N PRO A 147 -9.44 0.18 1.59
CA PRO A 147 -10.84 0.48 1.31
C PRO A 147 -11.67 0.82 2.57
N GLY A 148 -11.26 0.28 3.72
CA GLY A 148 -11.98 0.52 4.98
C GLY A 148 -11.94 1.97 5.43
N VAL A 149 -10.83 2.68 5.17
CA VAL A 149 -10.66 4.07 5.64
C VAL A 149 -11.26 5.12 4.69
N ILE A 150 -11.49 4.77 3.42
CA ILE A 150 -11.96 5.74 2.41
C ILE A 150 -13.27 6.41 2.86
N PRO A 151 -14.30 5.72 3.36
CA PRO A 151 -15.54 6.37 3.80
C PRO A 151 -15.31 7.45 4.87
N PHE A 152 -14.38 7.23 5.80
CA PHE A 152 -14.04 8.20 6.84
C PHE A 152 -13.23 9.38 6.30
N SER A 153 -12.43 9.17 5.27
CA SER A 153 -11.63 10.23 4.65
C SER A 153 -12.46 11.23 3.84
N VAL A 154 -13.66 10.85 3.40
CA VAL A 154 -14.56 11.66 2.54
C VAL A 154 -15.86 12.08 3.23
N SER A 155 -16.11 11.62 4.44
CA SER A 155 -17.31 11.96 5.22
C SER A 155 -16.98 12.89 6.40
N LYS A 156 -18.03 13.33 7.11
CA LYS A 156 -17.87 14.08 8.36
C LYS A 156 -17.74 13.18 9.59
N VAL A 157 -17.86 11.86 9.42
CA VAL A 157 -17.74 10.90 10.52
C VAL A 157 -16.27 10.69 10.83
N PRO A 158 -15.79 11.03 12.05
CA PRO A 158 -14.39 10.83 12.40
C PRO A 158 -14.09 9.35 12.62
N LEU A 159 -12.89 8.91 12.18
CA LEU A 159 -12.38 7.60 12.56
C LEU A 159 -11.93 7.62 14.02
N LYS A 160 -12.47 6.70 14.84
CA LYS A 160 -12.22 6.61 16.30
C LYS A 160 -11.92 5.16 16.69
N ALA A 161 -11.17 4.96 17.78
CA ALA A 161 -10.83 3.64 18.29
C ALA A 161 -12.08 2.91 18.81
N MET A 162 -12.36 1.73 18.22
CA MET A 162 -13.50 0.89 18.58
C MET A 162 -13.19 -0.14 19.67
N PHE A 163 -11.95 -0.61 19.74
CA PHE A 163 -11.52 -1.69 20.64
C PHE A 163 -10.02 -1.60 20.92
N HIS A 164 -9.48 -2.50 21.73
CA HIS A 164 -8.14 -2.37 22.30
C HIS A 164 -6.98 -2.46 21.27
N ASN A 165 -7.11 -3.23 20.15
CA ASN A 165 -6.00 -3.36 19.20
C ASN A 165 -5.72 -2.04 18.46
N PRO A 166 -6.71 -1.32 17.89
CA PRO A 166 -6.51 -0.02 17.28
C PRO A 166 -6.50 1.14 18.29
N SER A 167 -6.12 0.90 19.54
CA SER A 167 -6.10 1.87 20.63
C SER A 167 -5.33 3.16 20.31
N PHE A 168 -4.29 3.06 19.48
CA PHE A 168 -3.52 4.21 18.98
C PHE A 168 -4.38 5.25 18.25
N LEU A 169 -5.55 4.87 17.69
CA LEU A 169 -6.49 5.79 17.05
C LEU A 169 -7.19 6.72 18.06
N ALA A 170 -7.19 6.38 19.36
CA ALA A 170 -7.74 7.24 20.40
C ALA A 170 -6.96 8.56 20.57
N ALA A 171 -5.73 8.64 20.08
CA ALA A 171 -4.95 9.87 19.98
C ALA A 171 -5.53 10.90 18.98
N GLY A 172 -6.53 10.48 18.20
CA GLY A 172 -7.14 11.25 17.11
C GLY A 172 -6.56 10.92 15.74
N VAL A 173 -7.40 11.01 14.72
CA VAL A 173 -7.03 10.70 13.33
C VAL A 173 -7.40 11.90 12.46
N PRO A 174 -6.44 12.75 12.09
CA PRO A 174 -6.69 13.88 11.20
C PRO A 174 -6.94 13.42 9.77
N VAL A 175 -7.60 14.28 8.99
CA VAL A 175 -7.82 14.09 7.55
C VAL A 175 -7.08 15.19 6.78
N TRP A 176 -6.13 14.80 5.96
CA TRP A 176 -5.48 15.69 5.01
C TRP A 176 -6.30 15.79 3.71
N ASP A 177 -6.67 17.00 3.36
CA ASP A 177 -7.32 17.29 2.07
C ASP A 177 -6.38 18.11 1.20
N ILE A 178 -5.76 17.48 0.21
CA ILE A 178 -4.83 18.09 -0.73
C ILE A 178 -5.39 19.34 -1.43
N ARG A 179 -6.73 19.41 -1.62
CA ARG A 179 -7.36 20.56 -2.28
C ARG A 179 -7.28 21.85 -1.48
N LYS A 180 -7.16 21.77 -0.15
CA LYS A 180 -7.14 22.97 0.70
C LYS A 180 -5.96 23.89 0.37
N ASP A 181 -4.79 23.27 0.09
CA ASP A 181 -3.55 24.01 -0.09
C ASP A 181 -3.11 24.05 -1.57
N PHE A 182 -3.55 23.07 -2.38
CA PHE A 182 -3.01 22.86 -3.74
C PHE A 182 -4.06 22.84 -4.83
N GLY A 183 -5.35 23.06 -4.51
CA GLY A 183 -6.45 23.05 -5.48
C GLY A 183 -6.70 21.66 -6.09
N GLU A 184 -7.20 21.63 -7.31
CA GLU A 184 -7.46 20.38 -8.03
C GLU A 184 -6.15 19.80 -8.56
N THR A 185 -5.82 18.58 -8.08
CA THR A 185 -4.61 17.83 -8.44
C THR A 185 -5.00 16.45 -8.93
N ASN A 186 -4.01 15.62 -9.31
CA ASN A 186 -4.19 14.19 -9.55
C ASN A 186 -4.29 13.37 -8.24
N MET A 187 -4.35 14.01 -7.08
CA MET A 187 -4.41 13.45 -5.72
C MET A 187 -3.15 12.72 -5.23
N LEU A 188 -2.11 12.58 -6.06
CA LEU A 188 -0.87 11.90 -5.68
C LEU A 188 0.13 12.86 -5.03
N VAL A 189 0.86 12.37 -4.03
CA VAL A 189 1.90 13.12 -3.32
C VAL A 189 3.22 13.06 -4.10
N GLY A 190 3.26 13.73 -5.24
CA GLY A 190 4.34 13.64 -6.23
C GLY A 190 5.52 14.59 -6.02
N ASN A 191 5.56 15.37 -4.93
CA ASN A 191 6.66 16.28 -4.61
C ASN A 191 6.75 16.59 -3.12
N SER A 192 7.86 17.22 -2.70
CA SER A 192 8.14 17.57 -1.31
C SER A 192 7.12 18.55 -0.70
N ALA A 193 6.57 19.49 -1.47
CA ALA A 193 5.59 20.46 -0.94
C ALA A 193 4.32 19.73 -0.48
N LEU A 194 3.82 18.78 -1.27
CA LEU A 194 2.68 17.94 -0.94
C LEU A 194 2.97 17.04 0.26
N GLY A 195 4.13 16.37 0.28
CA GLY A 195 4.58 15.53 1.39
C GLY A 195 4.70 16.32 2.70
N LYS A 196 5.24 17.54 2.64
CA LYS A 196 5.38 18.43 3.80
C LYS A 196 4.02 18.85 4.38
N SER A 197 3.04 19.17 3.53
CA SER A 197 1.67 19.50 3.97
C SER A 197 0.99 18.29 4.63
N LEU A 198 1.15 17.10 4.05
CA LEU A 198 0.67 15.85 4.64
C LEU A 198 1.33 15.59 6.01
N ALA A 199 2.66 15.70 6.11
CA ALA A 199 3.40 15.50 7.35
C ALA A 199 2.99 16.50 8.44
N ALA A 200 2.72 17.76 8.07
CA ALA A 200 2.20 18.78 8.98
C ALA A 200 0.80 18.43 9.50
N THR A 201 -0.06 17.82 8.66
CA THR A 201 -1.38 17.35 9.09
C THR A 201 -1.28 16.12 9.99
N LEU A 202 -0.36 15.18 9.71
CA LEU A 202 -0.08 14.03 10.58
C LEU A 202 0.34 14.50 11.98
N ALA A 203 1.15 15.55 12.08
CA ALA A 203 1.68 16.11 13.33
C ALA A 203 2.29 15.02 14.24
N ASP A 204 1.83 14.92 15.48
CA ASP A 204 2.25 13.91 16.48
C ASP A 204 1.44 12.60 16.40
N LYS A 205 0.46 12.51 15.51
CA LYS A 205 -0.46 11.37 15.44
C LYS A 205 0.18 10.13 14.81
N PRO A 206 -0.30 8.93 15.16
CA PRO A 206 0.16 7.68 14.57
C PRO A 206 -0.41 7.40 13.17
N VAL A 207 -1.53 8.05 12.81
CA VAL A 207 -2.24 7.85 11.54
C VAL A 207 -2.81 9.17 11.04
N VAL A 208 -2.77 9.38 9.72
CA VAL A 208 -3.49 10.43 9.01
C VAL A 208 -4.26 9.83 7.84
N LEU A 209 -5.51 10.21 7.66
CA LEU A 209 -6.28 9.87 6.47
C LEU A 209 -5.99 10.87 5.36
N MET A 210 -5.94 10.39 4.13
CA MET A 210 -5.81 11.19 2.91
C MET A 210 -7.17 11.20 2.20
N ARG A 211 -7.80 12.35 2.07
CA ARG A 211 -9.16 12.46 1.53
C ARG A 211 -9.31 11.78 0.16
N GLY A 212 -10.16 10.74 0.10
CA GLY A 212 -10.45 9.98 -1.12
C GLY A 212 -9.27 9.24 -1.72
N HIS A 213 -8.23 8.96 -0.91
CA HIS A 213 -7.01 8.30 -1.37
C HIS A 213 -6.68 7.07 -0.52
N GLY A 214 -6.52 7.24 0.79
CA GLY A 214 -6.12 6.17 1.71
C GLY A 214 -5.70 6.71 3.06
N ASP A 215 -4.63 6.14 3.61
CA ASP A 215 -4.04 6.59 4.87
C ASP A 215 -2.53 6.43 4.91
N VAL A 216 -1.94 7.07 5.91
CA VAL A 216 -0.55 6.84 6.29
C VAL A 216 -0.52 6.48 7.77
N ALA A 217 0.13 5.35 8.08
CA ALA A 217 0.42 4.90 9.44
C ALA A 217 1.92 4.96 9.71
N VAL A 218 2.31 5.42 10.90
CA VAL A 218 3.72 5.54 11.29
C VAL A 218 4.00 4.77 12.58
N GLY A 219 5.24 4.37 12.78
CA GLY A 219 5.64 3.62 13.97
C GLY A 219 7.13 3.71 14.31
N PRO A 220 7.48 3.36 15.58
CA PRO A 220 8.86 3.27 16.03
C PRO A 220 9.59 2.02 15.49
N THR A 221 8.89 1.13 14.81
CA THR A 221 9.42 -0.05 14.12
C THR A 221 8.55 -0.38 12.91
N VAL A 222 9.08 -1.16 11.94
CA VAL A 222 8.30 -1.70 10.82
C VAL A 222 7.09 -2.49 11.32
N LYS A 223 7.30 -3.35 12.31
CA LYS A 223 6.25 -4.19 12.90
C LYS A 223 5.09 -3.35 13.43
N MET A 224 5.39 -2.25 14.13
CA MET A 224 4.35 -1.38 14.69
C MET A 224 3.65 -0.55 13.60
N ALA A 225 4.36 -0.04 12.60
CA ALA A 225 3.74 0.68 11.49
C ALA A 225 2.77 -0.23 10.70
N VAL A 226 3.19 -1.48 10.42
CA VAL A 226 2.35 -2.50 9.77
C VAL A 226 1.13 -2.87 10.63
N PHE A 227 1.33 -3.06 11.94
CA PHE A 227 0.25 -3.29 12.90
C PHE A 227 -0.78 -2.15 12.86
N ARG A 228 -0.31 -0.91 12.88
CA ARG A 228 -1.17 0.27 12.82
C ARG A 228 -1.93 0.36 11.50
N ALA A 229 -1.28 0.14 10.37
CA ALA A 229 -1.94 0.13 9.06
C ALA A 229 -3.05 -0.94 8.99
N TYR A 230 -2.76 -2.18 9.41
CA TYR A 230 -3.73 -3.27 9.43
C TYR A 230 -4.93 -2.96 10.34
N TYR A 231 -4.66 -2.58 11.60
CA TYR A 231 -5.76 -2.34 12.54
C TYR A 231 -6.51 -1.03 12.31
N THR A 232 -5.96 -0.08 11.56
CA THR A 232 -6.70 1.08 11.06
C THR A 232 -7.80 0.63 10.09
N ASP A 233 -7.49 -0.24 9.14
CA ASP A 233 -8.47 -0.82 8.21
C ASP A 233 -9.53 -1.64 8.93
N VAL A 234 -9.12 -2.56 9.81
CA VAL A 234 -10.04 -3.39 10.60
C VAL A 234 -10.98 -2.52 11.43
N ASN A 235 -10.44 -1.52 12.13
CA ASN A 235 -11.23 -0.60 12.94
C ASN A 235 -12.24 0.18 12.11
N ALA A 236 -11.83 0.68 10.95
CA ALA A 236 -12.70 1.43 10.05
C ALA A 236 -13.89 0.58 9.58
N LYS A 237 -13.65 -0.68 9.21
CA LYS A 237 -14.70 -1.64 8.85
C LYS A 237 -15.65 -1.90 10.01
N LEU A 238 -15.13 -2.15 11.22
CA LEU A 238 -15.94 -2.39 12.41
C LEU A 238 -16.74 -1.15 12.84
N GLN A 239 -16.14 0.04 12.77
CA GLN A 239 -16.83 1.29 13.08
C GLN A 239 -18.01 1.53 12.13
N SER A 240 -17.82 1.28 10.83
CA SER A 240 -18.89 1.37 9.83
C SER A 240 -20.04 0.41 10.15
N GLN A 241 -19.72 -0.83 10.54
CA GLN A 241 -20.72 -1.81 10.95
C GLN A 241 -21.46 -1.40 12.24
N ALA A 242 -20.74 -0.90 13.25
CA ALA A 242 -21.35 -0.46 14.50
C ALA A 242 -22.31 0.73 14.29
N ILE A 243 -21.94 1.67 13.43
CA ILE A 243 -22.82 2.79 13.04
C ILE A 243 -24.07 2.26 12.32
N ALA A 244 -23.92 1.26 11.45
CA ALA A 244 -25.06 0.65 10.74
C ALA A 244 -26.02 -0.14 11.63
N LEU A 245 -25.57 -0.61 12.80
CA LEU A 245 -26.44 -1.25 13.81
C LEU A 245 -27.39 -0.25 14.49
N GLY A 246 -27.15 1.03 14.33
CA GLY A 246 -27.95 2.11 14.89
C GLY A 246 -27.41 2.61 16.23
N GLY A 247 -27.42 3.91 16.39
CA GLY A 247 -26.89 4.59 17.57
C GLY A 247 -25.42 5.02 17.42
N GLU A 248 -24.95 5.77 18.40
CA GLU A 248 -23.55 6.19 18.47
C GLU A 248 -22.71 5.11 19.16
N PRO A 249 -21.62 4.61 18.51
CA PRO A 249 -20.74 3.64 19.13
C PRO A 249 -20.06 4.20 20.39
N ASN A 250 -19.84 3.34 21.38
CA ASN A 250 -19.06 3.67 22.57
C ASN A 250 -17.58 3.46 22.28
N TYR A 251 -16.87 4.55 22.00
CA TYR A 251 -15.47 4.55 21.63
C TYR A 251 -14.54 4.49 22.84
N LEU A 252 -13.28 4.07 22.63
CA LEU A 252 -12.24 4.18 23.65
C LEU A 252 -11.99 5.66 24.00
N THR A 253 -11.79 5.92 25.27
CA THR A 253 -11.27 7.20 25.74
C THR A 253 -9.77 7.31 25.42
N ALA A 254 -9.22 8.53 25.45
CA ALA A 254 -7.79 8.75 25.25
C ALA A 254 -6.94 7.95 26.27
N GLY A 255 -7.36 7.92 27.54
CA GLY A 255 -6.64 7.20 28.59
C GLY A 255 -6.71 5.68 28.47
N GLU A 256 -7.83 5.12 27.98
CA GLU A 256 -7.92 3.69 27.63
C GLU A 256 -7.02 3.38 26.43
N GLY A 257 -7.03 4.25 25.42
CA GLY A 257 -6.19 4.14 24.24
C GLY A 257 -4.71 4.09 24.57
N GLU A 258 -4.21 5.02 25.38
CA GLU A 258 -2.81 5.08 25.81
C GLU A 258 -2.36 3.80 26.53
N LYS A 259 -3.13 3.34 27.52
CA LYS A 259 -2.81 2.13 28.27
C LYS A 259 -2.84 0.87 27.40
N ALA A 260 -3.81 0.77 26.50
CA ALA A 260 -3.91 -0.37 25.59
C ALA A 260 -2.80 -0.37 24.53
N ASP A 261 -2.39 0.82 23.99
CA ASP A 261 -1.30 0.92 23.00
C ASP A 261 0.04 0.48 23.60
N MET A 262 0.34 0.86 24.84
CA MET A 262 1.53 0.36 25.57
C MET A 262 1.54 -1.17 25.70
N THR A 263 0.37 -1.76 26.01
CA THR A 263 0.26 -3.23 26.12
C THR A 263 0.44 -3.92 24.77
N ASN A 264 -0.17 -3.37 23.70
CA ASN A 264 -0.05 -3.90 22.35
C ASN A 264 1.40 -3.85 21.85
N PHE A 265 2.10 -2.73 22.12
CA PHE A 265 3.51 -2.60 21.78
C PHE A 265 4.38 -3.64 22.46
N ALA A 266 4.16 -3.90 23.73
CA ALA A 266 4.92 -4.89 24.50
C ALA A 266 4.79 -6.34 23.98
N VAL A 267 3.73 -6.64 23.24
CA VAL A 267 3.44 -8.00 22.72
C VAL A 267 3.43 -8.07 21.18
N ILE A 268 3.98 -7.06 20.52
CA ILE A 268 3.92 -6.93 19.04
C ILE A 268 4.48 -8.15 18.30
N ASP A 269 5.51 -8.78 18.83
CA ASP A 269 6.13 -9.95 18.20
C ASP A 269 5.20 -11.16 18.14
N ARG A 270 4.20 -11.25 19.03
CA ARG A 270 3.20 -12.34 18.99
C ARG A 270 2.41 -12.34 17.70
N ILE A 271 1.87 -11.17 17.34
CA ILE A 271 1.05 -11.03 16.14
C ILE A 271 1.92 -11.02 14.89
N TRP A 272 3.09 -10.37 14.96
CA TRP A 272 4.04 -10.33 13.85
C TRP A 272 4.48 -11.74 13.42
N ASN A 273 4.85 -12.60 14.37
CA ASN A 273 5.26 -13.96 14.09
C ASN A 273 4.12 -14.80 13.48
N LEU A 274 2.87 -14.61 13.96
CA LEU A 274 1.71 -15.25 13.36
C LEU A 274 1.50 -14.83 11.90
N TRP A 275 1.58 -13.53 11.64
CA TRP A 275 1.40 -13.01 10.27
C TRP A 275 2.54 -13.44 9.35
N ARG A 276 3.78 -13.41 9.85
CA ARG A 276 4.95 -13.90 9.11
C ARG A 276 4.77 -15.37 8.71
N MET A 277 4.34 -16.23 9.65
CA MET A 277 4.06 -17.65 9.35
C MET A 277 3.02 -17.82 8.24
N ARG A 278 2.00 -16.98 8.21
CA ARG A 278 0.94 -17.03 7.20
C ARG A 278 1.47 -16.74 5.78
N ILE A 279 2.42 -15.82 5.65
CA ILE A 279 2.97 -15.42 4.34
C ILE A 279 4.22 -16.21 3.93
N LEU A 280 4.81 -17.05 4.80
CA LEU A 280 6.00 -17.85 4.49
C LEU A 280 5.94 -18.56 3.12
N PRO A 281 4.82 -19.20 2.71
CA PRO A 281 4.73 -19.86 1.41
C PRO A 281 4.91 -18.90 0.22
N THR A 282 4.72 -17.60 0.42
CA THR A 282 4.87 -16.57 -0.62
C THR A 282 6.30 -16.01 -0.68
N LEU A 283 7.09 -16.14 0.39
CA LEU A 283 8.46 -15.62 0.44
C LEU A 283 9.46 -16.50 -0.34
N ALA A 284 9.12 -17.77 -0.55
CA ALA A 284 9.96 -18.74 -1.27
C ALA A 284 9.75 -18.72 -2.79
N LYS A 285 8.85 -17.89 -3.28
CA LYS A 285 8.55 -17.71 -4.71
C LYS A 285 9.16 -16.43 -5.24
#